data_432a6e779d7e6eb8d9de1d5b5c31d3d4
#
_entry.id   432a6e779d7e6eb8d9de1d5b5c31d3d4
#
_cell.length_a   1.000
_cell.length_b   1.000
_cell.length_c   1.000
_cell.angle_alpha   90.00
_cell.angle_beta   90.00
_cell.angle_gamma   90.00
#
_symmetry.space_group_name_H-M   'P 1'
#
loop_
_entity.id
_entity.type
_entity.pdbx_description
1 polymer ?
#
loop_
_entity_poly.entity_id
_entity_poly.type
_entity_poly.pdbx_seq_one_letter_code
_entity_poly.pdbx_strand_id
1 'polypeptide(L)'
;MTSGPTETVACVGSSTTASKGTYRWIDELQNRPRNKRFRFVNFGVGGDLSFHTIRRLRRVTAVRPDRVIVLIGTNDMLAGVFPNFRRVVRVWKGLPAEPTARRFEENLELITRRLRLETDARIALSSLAPVGEDPQSTHAVQARLNDECAAYNVAIRAVAAREGTDYIAFFEAFQDQLVRAQTAKPFTRFSFRSFYRDYLIREAVLRRSFDDISRMNGWEFHIDGIHLNTRGGRILTEAVQGFLDSPAAG
;
A
#
# COMPACT_ATOMS: atom_id res chain seq x y z
N MET A 1 30.67 10.50 19.08
CA MET A 1 29.24 10.22 19.31
C MET A 1 28.99 8.82 18.75
N THR A 2 28.92 7.80 19.62
CA THR A 2 28.58 6.43 19.24
C THR A 2 27.12 6.44 18.77
N SER A 3 26.88 6.19 17.47
CA SER A 3 25.54 5.96 16.96
C SER A 3 24.95 4.78 17.73
N GLY A 4 23.83 5.01 18.43
CA GLY A 4 23.08 3.94 19.08
C GLY A 4 22.66 2.85 18.06
N PRO A 5 22.18 1.69 18.52
CA PRO A 5 21.82 0.59 17.66
C PRO A 5 20.81 1.06 16.59
N THR A 6 21.07 0.71 15.33
CA THR A 6 20.20 1.07 14.19
C THR A 6 18.98 0.17 14.22
N GLU A 7 17.80 0.74 14.46
CA GLU A 7 16.52 0.00 14.37
C GLU A 7 16.24 -0.42 12.92
N THR A 8 15.89 -1.67 12.70
CA THR A 8 15.51 -2.21 11.39
C THR A 8 14.00 -2.10 11.22
N VAL A 9 13.57 -1.42 10.15
CA VAL A 9 12.16 -1.27 9.77
C VAL A 9 11.88 -2.10 8.53
N ALA A 10 11.11 -3.17 8.65
CA ALA A 10 10.68 -4.00 7.52
C ALA A 10 9.38 -3.44 6.91
N CYS A 11 9.43 -3.06 5.64
CA CYS A 11 8.27 -2.56 4.90
C CYS A 11 7.71 -3.68 4.01
N VAL A 12 6.55 -4.22 4.36
CA VAL A 12 5.90 -5.36 3.71
C VAL A 12 4.70 -4.90 2.90
N GLY A 13 4.61 -5.30 1.62
CA GLY A 13 3.47 -4.88 0.79
C GLY A 13 3.56 -5.30 -0.66
N SER A 14 2.76 -4.64 -1.49
CA SER A 14 2.69 -4.89 -2.94
C SER A 14 3.48 -3.87 -3.76
N SER A 15 2.95 -3.39 -4.89
CA SER A 15 3.62 -2.44 -5.80
C SER A 15 3.93 -1.10 -5.13
N THR A 16 3.04 -0.55 -4.31
CA THR A 16 3.25 0.69 -3.58
C THR A 16 4.47 0.61 -2.66
N THR A 17 4.66 -0.54 -1.99
CA THR A 17 5.83 -0.79 -1.15
C THR A 17 7.06 -1.12 -1.99
N ALA A 18 6.92 -1.88 -3.09
CA ALA A 18 8.02 -2.20 -4.00
C ALA A 18 8.66 -0.95 -4.63
N SER A 19 7.94 0.18 -4.65
CA SER A 19 8.39 1.47 -5.19
C SER A 19 8.84 1.39 -6.66
N LYS A 20 8.19 0.51 -7.42
CA LYS A 20 8.39 0.36 -8.88
C LYS A 20 7.15 0.86 -9.59
N GLY A 21 7.28 1.90 -10.42
CA GLY A 21 6.14 2.54 -11.09
C GLY A 21 5.21 3.30 -10.14
N THR A 22 5.73 3.75 -9.00
CA THR A 22 5.01 4.52 -7.99
C THR A 22 5.99 5.34 -7.16
N TYR A 23 5.48 6.27 -6.37
CA TYR A 23 6.30 7.08 -5.48
C TYR A 23 7.15 6.25 -4.52
N ARG A 24 8.39 6.67 -4.29
CA ARG A 24 9.41 5.94 -3.52
C ARG A 24 9.41 6.39 -2.05
N TRP A 25 8.33 6.14 -1.35
CA TRP A 25 8.10 6.61 0.02
C TRP A 25 9.12 6.07 1.04
N ILE A 26 9.63 4.85 0.85
CA ILE A 26 10.65 4.27 1.72
C ILE A 26 11.98 5.03 1.56
N ASP A 27 12.37 5.35 0.34
CA ASP A 27 13.59 6.11 0.07
C ASP A 27 13.50 7.53 0.67
N GLU A 28 12.31 8.17 0.57
CA GLU A 28 12.11 9.47 1.22
C GLU A 28 12.27 9.37 2.73
N LEU A 29 11.65 8.38 3.38
CA LEU A 29 11.82 8.16 4.83
C LEU A 29 13.28 7.90 5.20
N GLN A 30 13.98 7.06 4.45
CA GLN A 30 15.39 6.74 4.67
C GLN A 30 16.30 7.98 4.60
N ASN A 31 15.97 8.93 3.72
CA ASN A 31 16.75 10.14 3.51
C ASN A 31 16.43 11.27 4.52
N ARG A 32 15.40 11.13 5.34
CA ARG A 32 15.05 12.14 6.36
C ARG A 32 16.10 12.16 7.48
N PRO A 33 16.67 13.32 7.84
CA PRO A 33 17.69 13.42 8.90
C PRO A 33 17.25 12.82 10.25
N ARG A 34 15.96 12.95 10.60
CA ARG A 34 15.37 12.40 11.84
C ARG A 34 15.27 10.88 11.86
N ASN A 35 15.39 10.24 10.69
CA ASN A 35 15.30 8.79 10.53
C ASN A 35 16.65 8.08 10.44
N LYS A 36 17.77 8.76 10.70
CA LYS A 36 19.13 8.18 10.63
C LYS A 36 19.32 6.93 11.50
N ARG A 37 18.52 6.79 12.56
CA ARG A 37 18.53 5.60 13.42
C ARG A 37 17.85 4.39 12.80
N PHE A 38 17.06 4.56 11.74
CA PHE A 38 16.31 3.49 11.07
C PHE A 38 17.04 2.98 9.84
N ARG A 39 17.10 1.68 9.70
CA ARG A 39 17.48 0.97 8.48
C ARG A 39 16.23 0.36 7.87
N PHE A 40 15.76 0.92 6.78
CA PHE A 40 14.58 0.40 6.08
C PHE A 40 14.95 -0.79 5.18
N VAL A 41 14.14 -1.86 5.24
CA VAL A 41 14.26 -3.03 4.38
C VAL A 41 12.96 -3.21 3.61
N ASN A 42 13.04 -3.11 2.28
CA ASN A 42 11.88 -3.18 1.42
C ASN A 42 11.54 -4.63 1.04
N PHE A 43 10.39 -5.11 1.50
CA PHE A 43 9.80 -6.40 1.15
C PHE A 43 8.55 -6.26 0.27
N GLY A 44 8.44 -5.18 -0.51
CA GLY A 44 7.37 -5.00 -1.47
C GLY A 44 7.55 -5.90 -2.70
N VAL A 45 6.46 -6.52 -3.17
CA VAL A 45 6.44 -7.30 -4.42
C VAL A 45 5.23 -6.90 -5.26
N GLY A 46 5.47 -6.31 -6.42
CA GLY A 46 4.40 -5.84 -7.31
C GLY A 46 3.37 -6.93 -7.63
N GLY A 47 2.10 -6.59 -7.57
CA GLY A 47 0.98 -7.49 -7.86
C GLY A 47 0.70 -8.55 -6.78
N ASP A 48 1.41 -8.57 -5.64
CA ASP A 48 1.11 -9.50 -4.55
C ASP A 48 -0.23 -9.19 -3.90
N LEU A 49 -0.97 -10.25 -3.58
CA LEU A 49 -2.09 -10.27 -2.66
C LEU A 49 -1.61 -10.69 -1.26
N SER A 50 -2.48 -10.56 -0.27
CA SER A 50 -2.23 -11.00 1.11
C SER A 50 -1.74 -12.45 1.21
N PHE A 51 -2.33 -13.36 0.43
CA PHE A 51 -1.91 -14.75 0.32
C PHE A 51 -0.43 -14.90 -0.08
N HIS A 52 0.04 -14.14 -1.06
CA HIS A 52 1.44 -14.21 -1.52
C HIS A 52 2.39 -13.69 -0.44
N THR A 53 1.96 -12.67 0.33
CA THR A 53 2.73 -12.14 1.46
C THR A 53 2.97 -13.20 2.53
N ILE A 54 1.96 -14.02 2.88
CA ILE A 54 2.10 -15.14 3.84
C ILE A 54 3.25 -16.08 3.45
N ARG A 55 3.37 -16.42 2.16
CA ARG A 55 4.38 -17.37 1.66
C ARG A 55 5.82 -16.87 1.81
N ARG A 56 6.03 -15.57 1.91
CA ARG A 56 7.36 -14.95 1.97
C ARG A 56 7.69 -14.31 3.32
N LEU A 57 6.84 -14.46 4.34
CA LEU A 57 7.07 -13.88 5.67
C LEU A 57 8.41 -14.30 6.29
N ARG A 58 8.88 -15.53 6.05
CA ARG A 58 10.20 -15.97 6.53
C ARG A 58 11.36 -15.06 6.10
N ARG A 59 11.24 -14.37 4.95
CA ARG A 59 12.26 -13.39 4.53
C ARG A 59 12.21 -12.13 5.37
N VAL A 60 11.02 -11.77 5.83
CA VAL A 60 10.80 -10.61 6.70
C VAL A 60 11.34 -10.90 8.11
N THR A 61 10.97 -12.03 8.68
CA THR A 61 11.37 -12.41 10.04
C THR A 61 12.87 -12.71 10.15
N ALA A 62 13.50 -13.19 9.05
CA ALA A 62 14.94 -13.47 9.00
C ALA A 62 15.85 -12.24 9.21
N VAL A 63 15.36 -11.03 8.93
CA VAL A 63 16.15 -9.80 9.19
C VAL A 63 16.02 -9.28 10.62
N ARG A 64 15.26 -9.97 11.47
CA ARG A 64 14.99 -9.59 12.86
C ARG A 64 14.62 -8.12 12.98
N PRO A 65 13.47 -7.69 12.38
CA PRO A 65 13.11 -6.29 12.39
C PRO A 65 12.71 -5.83 13.80
N ASP A 66 12.98 -4.58 14.12
CA ASP A 66 12.48 -3.90 15.32
C ASP A 66 11.08 -3.33 15.08
N ARG A 67 10.77 -3.01 13.82
CA ARG A 67 9.45 -2.53 13.40
C ARG A 67 9.05 -3.19 12.09
N VAL A 68 7.75 -3.48 11.94
CA VAL A 68 7.17 -3.99 10.69
C VAL A 68 5.99 -3.12 10.28
N ILE A 69 6.00 -2.65 9.06
CA ILE A 69 4.89 -1.93 8.44
C ILE A 69 4.29 -2.82 7.36
N VAL A 70 3.00 -3.13 7.48
CA VAL A 70 2.27 -3.96 6.51
C VAL A 70 1.29 -3.09 5.74
N LEU A 71 1.52 -2.93 4.43
CA LEU A 71 0.65 -2.23 3.48
C LEU A 71 0.28 -3.19 2.35
N ILE A 72 -0.78 -3.96 2.55
CA ILE A 72 -1.25 -5.01 1.62
C ILE A 72 -2.77 -5.05 1.56
N GLY A 73 -3.37 -5.40 0.41
CA GLY A 73 -4.82 -5.57 0.27
C GLY A 73 -5.39 -4.96 -1.01
N THR A 74 -4.75 -3.93 -1.59
CA THR A 74 -5.24 -3.29 -2.82
C THR A 74 -5.44 -4.32 -3.95
N ASN A 75 -4.50 -5.25 -4.13
CA ASN A 75 -4.62 -6.28 -5.18
C ASN A 75 -5.66 -7.34 -4.84
N ASP A 76 -5.91 -7.63 -3.56
CA ASP A 76 -7.01 -8.50 -3.11
C ASP A 76 -8.35 -7.88 -3.51
N MET A 77 -8.55 -6.61 -3.21
CA MET A 77 -9.73 -5.84 -3.59
C MET A 77 -9.91 -5.77 -5.12
N LEU A 78 -8.86 -5.39 -5.85
CA LEU A 78 -8.90 -5.29 -7.32
C LEU A 78 -9.24 -6.64 -7.97
N ALA A 79 -8.70 -7.74 -7.46
CA ALA A 79 -9.01 -9.08 -7.95
C ALA A 79 -10.44 -9.52 -7.60
N GLY A 80 -11.02 -9.02 -6.52
CA GLY A 80 -12.43 -9.17 -6.18
C GLY A 80 -13.36 -8.42 -7.14
N VAL A 81 -12.98 -7.18 -7.48
CA VAL A 81 -13.80 -6.29 -8.34
C VAL A 81 -13.65 -6.61 -9.83
N PHE A 82 -12.43 -6.91 -10.30
CA PHE A 82 -12.12 -7.07 -11.72
C PHE A 82 -11.77 -8.51 -12.11
N PRO A 83 -12.67 -9.24 -12.81
CA PRO A 83 -12.42 -10.64 -13.23
C PRO A 83 -11.21 -10.81 -14.15
N ASN A 84 -10.90 -9.82 -15.00
CA ASN A 84 -9.72 -9.83 -15.87
C ASN A 84 -8.43 -9.77 -15.05
N PHE A 85 -8.34 -8.90 -14.05
CA PHE A 85 -7.20 -8.82 -13.14
C PHE A 85 -7.04 -10.12 -12.34
N ARG A 86 -8.14 -10.64 -11.77
CA ARG A 86 -8.15 -11.92 -11.06
C ARG A 86 -7.61 -13.07 -11.91
N ARG A 87 -8.03 -13.14 -13.20
CA ARG A 87 -7.54 -14.17 -14.12
C ARG A 87 -6.03 -14.10 -14.32
N VAL A 88 -5.51 -12.88 -14.52
CA VAL A 88 -4.06 -12.66 -14.67
C VAL A 88 -3.29 -13.07 -13.41
N VAL A 89 -3.74 -12.62 -12.23
CA VAL A 89 -3.09 -12.99 -10.97
C VAL A 89 -3.13 -14.51 -10.74
N ARG A 90 -4.26 -15.16 -11.08
CA ARG A 90 -4.39 -16.62 -10.95
C ARG A 90 -3.36 -17.35 -11.79
N VAL A 91 -3.17 -16.94 -13.04
CA VAL A 91 -2.24 -17.59 -13.98
C VAL A 91 -0.78 -17.30 -13.63
N TRP A 92 -0.44 -16.04 -13.37
CA TRP A 92 0.96 -15.61 -13.23
C TRP A 92 1.52 -15.79 -11.83
N LYS A 93 0.68 -15.72 -10.81
CA LYS A 93 1.10 -15.77 -9.40
C LYS A 93 0.54 -16.97 -8.63
N GLY A 94 -0.30 -17.78 -9.25
CA GLY A 94 -0.85 -18.98 -8.62
C GLY A 94 -1.80 -18.66 -7.48
N LEU A 95 -2.89 -17.94 -7.75
CA LEU A 95 -3.92 -17.66 -6.77
C LEU A 95 -4.79 -18.93 -6.53
N PRO A 96 -4.76 -19.54 -5.33
CA PRO A 96 -5.39 -20.85 -5.09
C PRO A 96 -6.91 -20.76 -4.94
N ALA A 97 -7.45 -19.57 -4.61
CA ALA A 97 -8.86 -19.40 -4.30
C ALA A 97 -9.36 -18.01 -4.72
N GLU A 98 -10.68 -17.83 -4.77
CA GLU A 98 -11.27 -16.52 -5.06
C GLU A 98 -10.91 -15.49 -3.97
N PRO A 99 -10.42 -14.30 -4.33
CA PRO A 99 -10.18 -13.23 -3.38
C PRO A 99 -11.51 -12.65 -2.90
N THR A 100 -11.70 -12.64 -1.60
CA THR A 100 -12.84 -12.03 -0.92
C THR A 100 -12.36 -11.20 0.25
N ALA A 101 -13.14 -10.20 0.70
CA ALA A 101 -12.81 -9.40 1.87
C ALA A 101 -12.57 -10.27 3.12
N ARG A 102 -13.38 -11.32 3.30
CA ARG A 102 -13.20 -12.29 4.40
C ARG A 102 -11.85 -13.01 4.32
N ARG A 103 -11.47 -13.53 3.15
CA ARG A 103 -10.15 -14.18 2.97
C ARG A 103 -8.99 -13.22 3.17
N PHE A 104 -9.17 -11.99 2.74
CA PHE A 104 -8.18 -10.94 3.01
C PHE A 104 -8.01 -10.73 4.51
N GLU A 105 -9.11 -10.61 5.26
CA GLU A 105 -9.08 -10.46 6.72
C GLU A 105 -8.38 -11.65 7.39
N GLU A 106 -8.78 -12.88 7.07
CA GLU A 106 -8.16 -14.11 7.56
C GLU A 106 -6.64 -14.15 7.25
N ASN A 107 -6.24 -13.75 6.05
CA ASN A 107 -4.84 -13.67 5.65
C ASN A 107 -4.07 -12.60 6.43
N LEU A 108 -4.68 -11.44 6.65
CA LEU A 108 -4.06 -10.33 7.39
C LEU A 108 -3.86 -10.71 8.87
N GLU A 109 -4.84 -11.37 9.48
CA GLU A 109 -4.66 -11.96 10.82
C GLU A 109 -3.50 -12.95 10.87
N LEU A 110 -3.45 -13.87 9.91
CA LEU A 110 -2.38 -14.85 9.86
C LEU A 110 -1.01 -14.20 9.68
N ILE A 111 -0.91 -13.15 8.82
CA ILE A 111 0.32 -12.36 8.66
C ILE A 111 0.72 -11.75 10.01
N THR A 112 -0.21 -11.09 10.68
CA THR A 112 0.03 -10.38 11.94
C THR A 112 0.45 -11.33 13.05
N ARG A 113 -0.28 -12.44 13.24
CA ARG A 113 0.03 -13.46 14.24
C ARG A 113 1.39 -14.10 14.03
N ARG A 114 1.73 -14.41 12.78
CA ARG A 114 3.05 -14.97 12.47
C ARG A 114 4.17 -13.97 12.74
N LEU A 115 4.00 -12.71 12.38
CA LEU A 115 4.99 -11.67 12.70
C LEU A 115 5.18 -11.54 14.21
N ARG A 116 4.11 -11.58 15.01
CA ARG A 116 4.19 -11.54 16.47
C ARG A 116 4.85 -12.77 17.09
N LEU A 117 4.61 -13.96 16.52
CA LEU A 117 5.21 -15.21 17.02
C LEU A 117 6.68 -15.36 16.62
N GLU A 118 7.05 -14.82 15.47
CA GLU A 118 8.38 -15.01 14.88
C GLU A 118 9.31 -13.82 15.11
N THR A 119 8.84 -12.70 15.71
CA THR A 119 9.65 -11.49 15.99
C THR A 119 9.15 -10.74 17.23
N ASP A 120 10.03 -9.92 17.82
CA ASP A 120 9.68 -8.96 18.87
C ASP A 120 9.34 -7.57 18.30
N ALA A 121 9.07 -7.49 17.00
CA ALA A 121 8.86 -6.24 16.28
C ALA A 121 7.58 -5.54 16.71
N ARG A 122 7.64 -4.21 16.81
CA ARG A 122 6.43 -3.37 16.81
C ARG A 122 5.79 -3.39 15.43
N ILE A 123 4.56 -3.89 15.33
CA ILE A 123 3.85 -4.09 14.07
C ILE A 123 2.82 -2.99 13.85
N ALA A 124 2.79 -2.42 12.64
CA ALA A 124 1.75 -1.50 12.21
C ALA A 124 1.07 -2.00 10.94
N LEU A 125 -0.26 -2.02 10.95
CA LEU A 125 -1.08 -2.28 9.77
C LEU A 125 -1.51 -0.95 9.16
N SER A 126 -1.15 -0.71 7.90
CA SER A 126 -1.57 0.49 7.18
C SER A 126 -2.87 0.25 6.44
N SER A 127 -3.82 1.20 6.56
CA SER A 127 -4.95 1.28 5.66
C SER A 127 -4.50 1.53 4.21
N LEU A 128 -5.37 1.22 3.25
CA LEU A 128 -5.13 1.33 1.81
C LEU A 128 -5.50 2.71 1.31
N ALA A 129 -4.78 3.22 0.32
CA ALA A 129 -5.25 4.39 -0.42
C ALA A 129 -6.58 4.10 -1.12
N PRO A 130 -7.43 5.11 -1.33
CA PRO A 130 -8.53 5.00 -2.27
C PRO A 130 -8.04 4.57 -3.65
N VAL A 131 -8.86 3.84 -4.39
CA VAL A 131 -8.65 3.54 -5.81
C VAL A 131 -9.51 4.50 -6.61
N GLY A 132 -8.87 5.33 -7.43
CA GLY A 132 -9.53 6.51 -8.01
C GLY A 132 -9.57 7.69 -7.04
N GLU A 133 -10.13 8.81 -7.50
CA GLU A 133 -10.11 10.09 -6.78
C GLU A 133 -11.49 10.75 -6.68
N ASP A 134 -12.55 9.99 -6.91
CA ASP A 134 -13.94 10.46 -6.80
C ASP A 134 -14.70 9.65 -5.73
N PRO A 135 -14.62 10.06 -4.45
CA PRO A 135 -15.27 9.34 -3.36
C PRO A 135 -16.81 9.41 -3.40
N GLN A 136 -17.38 10.34 -4.17
CA GLN A 136 -18.82 10.52 -4.32
C GLN A 136 -19.33 10.10 -5.71
N SER A 137 -18.55 9.33 -6.45
CA SER A 137 -18.88 8.92 -7.81
C SER A 137 -20.20 8.14 -7.87
N THR A 138 -21.06 8.55 -8.78
CA THR A 138 -22.28 7.80 -9.16
C THR A 138 -22.01 6.74 -10.22
N HIS A 139 -20.79 6.69 -10.77
CA HIS A 139 -20.42 5.68 -11.74
C HIS A 139 -20.24 4.31 -11.05
N ALA A 140 -21.03 3.32 -11.46
CA ALA A 140 -21.18 2.03 -10.77
C ALA A 140 -19.85 1.35 -10.41
N VAL A 141 -18.83 1.39 -11.28
CA VAL A 141 -17.52 0.76 -11.01
C VAL A 141 -16.75 1.55 -9.95
N GLN A 142 -16.74 2.89 -10.04
CA GLN A 142 -16.03 3.72 -9.05
C GLN A 142 -16.73 3.66 -7.69
N ALA A 143 -18.06 3.73 -7.65
CA ALA A 143 -18.82 3.57 -6.41
C ALA A 143 -18.51 2.22 -5.75
N ARG A 144 -18.52 1.13 -6.52
CA ARG A 144 -18.12 -0.19 -6.01
C ARG A 144 -16.68 -0.22 -5.47
N LEU A 145 -15.73 0.42 -6.15
CA LEU A 145 -14.34 0.51 -5.66
C LEU A 145 -14.24 1.30 -4.36
N ASN A 146 -15.04 2.37 -4.21
CA ASN A 146 -15.10 3.15 -2.99
C ASN A 146 -15.65 2.31 -1.81
N ASP A 147 -16.75 1.58 -2.04
CA ASP A 147 -17.36 0.72 -1.03
C ASP A 147 -16.42 -0.42 -0.60
N GLU A 148 -15.83 -1.11 -1.56
CA GLU A 148 -14.86 -2.18 -1.28
C GLU A 148 -13.62 -1.64 -0.55
N CYS A 149 -13.09 -0.50 -0.96
CA CYS A 149 -11.95 0.12 -0.30
C CYS A 149 -12.27 0.48 1.16
N ALA A 150 -13.45 1.04 1.42
CA ALA A 150 -13.92 1.32 2.78
C ALA A 150 -14.04 0.04 3.60
N ALA A 151 -14.66 -1.02 3.05
CA ALA A 151 -14.80 -2.32 3.73
C ALA A 151 -13.45 -2.96 4.08
N TYR A 152 -12.49 -2.94 3.15
CA TYR A 152 -11.15 -3.44 3.43
C TYR A 152 -10.44 -2.64 4.53
N ASN A 153 -10.59 -1.33 4.56
CA ASN A 153 -10.00 -0.49 5.59
C ASN A 153 -10.65 -0.68 6.97
N VAL A 154 -11.95 -0.95 7.02
CA VAL A 154 -12.63 -1.39 8.24
C VAL A 154 -12.06 -2.71 8.74
N ALA A 155 -11.84 -3.69 7.85
CA ALA A 155 -11.24 -4.97 8.22
C ALA A 155 -9.79 -4.80 8.73
N ILE A 156 -8.96 -3.96 8.08
CA ILE A 156 -7.59 -3.68 8.53
C ILE A 156 -7.59 -3.08 9.94
N ARG A 157 -8.46 -2.10 10.19
CA ARG A 157 -8.58 -1.48 11.51
C ARG A 157 -9.04 -2.48 12.57
N ALA A 158 -10.02 -3.34 12.24
CA ALA A 158 -10.52 -4.38 13.13
C ALA A 158 -9.43 -5.41 13.48
N VAL A 159 -8.65 -5.85 12.49
CA VAL A 159 -7.51 -6.76 12.73
C VAL A 159 -6.45 -6.08 13.58
N ALA A 160 -6.11 -4.82 13.32
CA ALA A 160 -5.13 -4.07 14.13
C ALA A 160 -5.56 -4.02 15.60
N ALA A 161 -6.82 -3.67 15.86
CA ALA A 161 -7.37 -3.62 17.22
C ALA A 161 -7.40 -5.00 17.89
N ARG A 162 -7.84 -6.04 17.19
CA ARG A 162 -7.95 -7.41 17.71
C ARG A 162 -6.60 -8.03 18.01
N GLU A 163 -5.61 -7.77 17.18
CA GLU A 163 -4.25 -8.28 17.33
C GLU A 163 -3.33 -7.36 18.15
N GLY A 164 -3.83 -6.22 18.64
CA GLY A 164 -3.06 -5.29 19.47
C GLY A 164 -1.85 -4.70 18.74
N THR A 165 -2.01 -4.36 17.46
CA THR A 165 -0.98 -3.71 16.66
C THR A 165 -1.32 -2.25 16.40
N ASP A 166 -0.31 -1.46 15.99
CA ASP A 166 -0.58 -0.09 15.55
C ASP A 166 -1.38 -0.06 14.25
N TYR A 167 -2.14 1.01 14.07
CA TYR A 167 -2.87 1.32 12.84
C TYR A 167 -2.34 2.61 12.22
N ILE A 168 -1.92 2.56 10.96
CA ILE A 168 -1.52 3.74 10.19
C ILE A 168 -2.72 4.21 9.38
N ALA A 169 -3.28 5.36 9.77
CA ALA A 169 -4.50 5.94 9.19
C ALA A 169 -4.23 6.63 7.83
N PHE A 170 -3.70 5.88 6.86
CA PHE A 170 -3.36 6.42 5.55
C PHE A 170 -4.61 6.73 4.71
N PHE A 171 -5.64 5.87 4.76
CA PHE A 171 -6.92 6.09 4.06
C PHE A 171 -7.58 7.39 4.50
N GLU A 172 -7.67 7.60 5.79
CA GLU A 172 -8.31 8.77 6.38
C GLU A 172 -7.58 10.04 5.99
N ALA A 173 -6.25 10.04 6.10
CA ALA A 173 -5.42 11.17 5.69
C ALA A 173 -5.55 11.46 4.18
N PHE A 174 -5.73 10.42 3.37
CA PHE A 174 -5.92 10.57 1.93
C PHE A 174 -7.31 11.13 1.59
N GLN A 175 -8.35 10.63 2.26
CA GLN A 175 -9.73 11.13 2.10
C GLN A 175 -9.84 12.61 2.43
N ASP A 176 -9.21 13.07 3.50
CA ASP A 176 -9.17 14.48 3.88
C ASP A 176 -8.58 15.36 2.76
N GLN A 177 -7.58 14.86 2.04
CA GLN A 177 -6.99 15.58 0.91
C GLN A 177 -7.91 15.56 -0.32
N LEU A 178 -8.58 14.45 -0.60
CA LEU A 178 -9.53 14.34 -1.72
C LEU A 178 -10.72 15.30 -1.55
N VAL A 179 -11.26 15.42 -0.33
CA VAL A 179 -12.35 16.36 -0.04
C VAL A 179 -11.92 17.81 -0.28
N ARG A 180 -10.68 18.16 0.03
CA ARG A 180 -10.14 19.53 -0.16
C ARG A 180 -9.85 19.86 -1.62
N ALA A 181 -9.57 18.85 -2.44
CA ALA A 181 -9.10 19.05 -3.81
C ALA A 181 -10.19 19.54 -4.80
N GLN A 182 -11.46 19.25 -4.57
CA GLN A 182 -12.67 19.75 -5.29
C GLN A 182 -12.59 19.77 -6.83
N THR A 183 -11.74 18.97 -7.46
CA THR A 183 -11.54 18.96 -8.91
C THR A 183 -12.36 17.84 -9.57
N ALA A 184 -12.80 18.05 -10.82
CA ALA A 184 -13.42 16.98 -11.63
C ALA A 184 -12.42 15.81 -11.78
N LYS A 185 -12.85 14.61 -11.45
CA LYS A 185 -11.98 13.44 -11.42
C LYS A 185 -12.18 12.55 -12.64
N PRO A 186 -11.09 11.99 -13.19
CA PRO A 186 -11.21 10.99 -14.24
C PRO A 186 -11.85 9.72 -13.69
N PHE A 187 -12.60 9.03 -14.54
CA PHE A 187 -13.16 7.73 -14.22
C PHE A 187 -12.05 6.66 -14.15
N THR A 188 -12.01 5.90 -13.05
CA THR A 188 -11.04 4.81 -12.90
C THR A 188 -11.38 3.65 -13.81
N ARG A 189 -10.61 3.48 -14.88
CA ARG A 189 -10.63 2.29 -15.73
C ARG A 189 -9.42 1.45 -15.45
N PHE A 190 -9.61 0.30 -14.80
CA PHE A 190 -8.53 -0.66 -14.71
C PHE A 190 -8.26 -1.27 -16.08
N SER A 191 -7.12 -0.94 -16.67
CA SER A 191 -6.70 -1.47 -17.97
C SER A 191 -5.21 -1.79 -17.92
N PHE A 192 -4.86 -3.06 -18.15
CA PHE A 192 -3.47 -3.46 -18.32
C PHE A 192 -2.75 -2.67 -19.41
N ARG A 193 -3.46 -2.33 -20.51
CA ARG A 193 -2.86 -1.52 -21.58
C ARG A 193 -2.47 -0.13 -21.10
N SER A 194 -3.29 0.52 -20.26
CA SER A 194 -2.96 1.82 -19.68
C SER A 194 -1.78 1.70 -18.72
N PHE A 195 -1.77 0.70 -17.85
CA PHE A 195 -0.67 0.44 -16.93
C PHE A 195 0.65 0.21 -17.68
N TYR A 196 0.67 -0.67 -18.68
CA TYR A 196 1.88 -0.92 -19.47
C TYR A 196 2.32 0.30 -20.27
N ARG A 197 1.38 1.07 -20.85
CA ARG A 197 1.70 2.33 -21.53
C ARG A 197 2.39 3.30 -20.58
N ASP A 198 1.86 3.50 -19.40
CA ASP A 198 2.35 4.50 -18.47
C ASP A 198 3.67 4.07 -17.83
N TYR A 199 3.78 2.81 -17.46
CA TYR A 199 4.99 2.26 -16.86
C TYR A 199 6.13 1.99 -17.88
N LEU A 200 5.85 1.28 -18.98
CA LEU A 200 6.89 0.90 -19.92
C LEU A 200 7.23 2.02 -20.92
N ILE A 201 6.24 2.71 -21.46
CA ILE A 201 6.47 3.70 -22.51
C ILE A 201 6.75 5.06 -21.91
N ARG A 202 5.88 5.59 -21.06
CA ARG A 202 6.02 6.96 -20.57
C ARG A 202 7.13 7.12 -19.55
N GLU A 203 7.26 6.21 -18.60
CA GLU A 203 8.33 6.26 -17.60
C GLU A 203 9.66 5.74 -18.17
N ALA A 204 9.72 4.46 -18.61
CA ALA A 204 10.97 3.82 -18.95
C ALA A 204 11.58 4.33 -20.28
N VAL A 205 10.76 4.60 -21.32
CA VAL A 205 11.23 5.05 -22.63
C VAL A 205 11.27 6.57 -22.71
N LEU A 206 10.18 7.27 -22.36
CA LEU A 206 10.10 8.73 -22.49
C LEU A 206 10.66 9.49 -21.28
N ARG A 207 11.08 8.79 -20.23
CA ARG A 207 11.66 9.34 -18.99
C ARG A 207 10.79 10.45 -18.38
N ARG A 208 9.46 10.32 -18.51
CA ARG A 208 8.51 11.25 -17.88
C ARG A 208 8.46 11.00 -16.39
N SER A 209 8.40 12.07 -15.60
CA SER A 209 8.17 11.94 -14.16
C SER A 209 6.77 11.37 -13.88
N PHE A 210 6.59 10.75 -12.71
CA PHE A 210 5.27 10.27 -12.29
C PHE A 210 4.24 11.40 -12.20
N ASP A 211 4.67 12.60 -11.81
CA ASP A 211 3.80 13.77 -11.74
C ASP A 211 3.40 14.28 -13.13
N ASP A 212 4.28 14.16 -14.14
CA ASP A 212 3.92 14.47 -15.53
C ASP A 212 2.90 13.48 -16.07
N ILE A 213 3.11 12.18 -15.82
CA ILE A 213 2.18 11.12 -16.24
C ILE A 213 0.83 11.31 -15.55
N SER A 214 0.83 11.62 -14.27
CA SER A 214 -0.35 11.95 -13.47
C SER A 214 -1.16 13.08 -14.09
N ARG A 215 -0.51 14.20 -14.39
CA ARG A 215 -1.14 15.37 -15.05
C ARG A 215 -1.70 15.02 -16.42
N MET A 216 -0.97 14.25 -17.24
CA MET A 216 -1.44 13.78 -18.55
C MET A 216 -2.67 12.89 -18.45
N ASN A 217 -2.81 12.14 -17.37
CA ASN A 217 -3.95 11.25 -17.11
C ASN A 217 -5.09 11.95 -16.34
N GLY A 218 -4.90 13.20 -15.90
CA GLY A 218 -5.89 13.97 -15.14
C GLY A 218 -5.99 13.59 -13.66
N TRP A 219 -4.99 12.88 -13.11
CA TRP A 219 -4.94 12.49 -11.72
C TRP A 219 -4.22 13.54 -10.86
N GLU A 220 -4.66 13.71 -9.63
CA GLU A 220 -4.06 14.64 -8.67
C GLU A 220 -3.11 13.96 -7.68
N PHE A 221 -3.44 12.75 -7.24
CA PHE A 221 -2.70 11.98 -6.23
C PHE A 221 -2.18 10.64 -6.76
N HIS A 222 -2.72 10.19 -7.89
CA HIS A 222 -2.34 8.92 -8.52
C HIS A 222 -1.68 9.14 -9.89
N ILE A 223 -1.02 8.12 -10.38
CA ILE A 223 -0.47 8.06 -11.73
C ILE A 223 -1.52 7.49 -12.70
N ASP A 224 -2.25 6.47 -12.26
CA ASP A 224 -3.18 5.67 -13.03
C ASP A 224 -4.49 5.34 -12.29
N GLY A 225 -4.75 6.02 -11.17
CA GLY A 225 -5.87 5.77 -10.27
C GLY A 225 -5.60 4.73 -9.18
N ILE A 226 -4.41 4.10 -9.18
CA ILE A 226 -3.99 3.08 -8.20
C ILE A 226 -2.63 3.41 -7.61
N HIS A 227 -1.64 3.67 -8.46
CA HIS A 227 -0.26 3.96 -8.05
C HIS A 227 -0.09 5.43 -7.71
N LEU A 228 0.60 5.70 -6.62
CA LEU A 228 0.75 7.04 -6.07
C LEU A 228 1.78 7.85 -6.85
N ASN A 229 1.44 9.10 -7.18
CA ASN A 229 2.38 10.13 -7.60
C ASN A 229 3.08 10.76 -6.37
N THR A 230 3.86 11.82 -6.55
CA THR A 230 4.56 12.50 -5.46
C THR A 230 3.60 13.03 -4.39
N ARG A 231 2.46 13.57 -4.78
CA ARG A 231 1.49 14.15 -3.83
C ARG A 231 0.80 13.07 -2.99
N GLY A 232 0.31 12.00 -3.62
CA GLY A 232 -0.29 10.87 -2.92
C GLY A 232 0.73 10.10 -2.07
N GLY A 233 1.95 9.94 -2.58
CA GLY A 233 3.03 9.27 -1.86
C GLY A 233 3.47 10.00 -0.59
N ARG A 234 3.46 11.34 -0.59
CA ARG A 234 3.76 12.13 0.60
C ARG A 234 2.74 11.93 1.72
N ILE A 235 1.46 11.75 1.39
CA ILE A 235 0.43 11.42 2.41
C ILE A 235 0.81 10.13 3.13
N LEU A 236 1.17 9.08 2.37
CA LEU A 236 1.64 7.81 2.94
C LEU A 236 2.91 8.01 3.79
N THR A 237 3.87 8.77 3.27
CA THR A 237 5.13 9.04 3.97
C THR A 237 4.91 9.71 5.32
N GLU A 238 4.02 10.71 5.40
CA GLU A 238 3.70 11.40 6.65
C GLU A 238 2.93 10.49 7.61
N ALA A 239 1.98 9.69 7.13
CA ALA A 239 1.25 8.74 7.96
C ALA A 239 2.20 7.69 8.58
N VAL A 240 3.15 7.16 7.79
CA VAL A 240 4.18 6.25 8.28
C VAL A 240 5.14 6.95 9.24
N GLN A 241 5.52 8.19 8.95
CA GLN A 241 6.39 8.95 9.85
C GLN A 241 5.76 9.11 11.23
N GLY A 242 4.45 9.36 11.30
CA GLY A 242 3.73 9.43 12.58
C GLY A 242 3.88 8.15 13.42
N PHE A 243 3.83 6.97 12.78
CA PHE A 243 4.11 5.71 13.45
C PHE A 243 5.58 5.59 13.91
N LEU A 244 6.53 6.06 13.11
CA LEU A 244 7.96 6.01 13.45
C LEU A 244 8.32 6.93 14.62
N ASP A 245 7.65 8.08 14.72
CA ASP A 245 7.89 9.10 15.74
C ASP A 245 7.17 8.78 17.06
N SER A 246 6.10 7.97 17.02
CA SER A 246 5.38 7.58 18.24
C SER A 246 6.18 6.57 19.08
N PRO A 247 6.19 6.73 20.43
CA PRO A 247 6.82 5.76 21.30
C PRO A 247 6.18 4.38 21.17
N ALA A 248 6.90 3.32 21.47
CA ALA A 248 6.29 2.01 21.66
C ALA A 248 5.23 2.13 22.78
N ALA A 249 4.04 1.60 22.56
CA ALA A 249 3.09 1.44 23.65
C ALA A 249 3.75 0.55 24.70
N GLY A 250 3.94 1.08 25.92
CA GLY A 250 4.52 0.36 27.04
C GLY A 250 3.63 -0.80 27.51
#